data_28717241b78dcddfa155f7517ecd8dcc
#
_entry.id   28717241b78dcddfa155f7517ecd8dcc
#
_cell.length_a   1.000
_cell.length_b   1.000
_cell.length_c   1.000
_cell.angle_alpha   90.00
_cell.angle_beta   90.00
_cell.angle_gamma   90.00
#
_symmetry.space_group_name_H-M   'P 1'
#
loop_
_entity.id
_entity.type
_entity.pdbx_description
1 polymer ?
#
loop_
_entity_poly.entity_id
_entity_poly.type
_entity_poly.pdbx_seq_one_letter_code
_entity_poly.pdbx_strand_id
1 'polypeptide(L)'
;MILNAVTPLKTHAYGSAAVRTARDTEYDAFSRITRQLRQTDRRCATTEAIQAVHLNNELWTALAADLAAPGNALPDEVKAGLLSLAGFSIRRGHACLQGEATTDALIDINLSIMKGLRGEVPA
;
A
#
# COMPACT_ATOMS: atom_id res chain seq x y z
N MET A 1 3.49 2.77 10.35
CA MET A 1 2.57 2.83 9.30
C MET A 1 1.16 2.71 9.74
N ILE A 2 0.29 3.16 8.93
CA ILE A 2 -0.93 3.50 9.38
C ILE A 2 -1.96 2.48 9.60
N LEU A 3 -1.92 1.36 8.92
CA LEU A 3 -2.81 0.26 9.23
C LEU A 3 -2.68 -0.13 10.69
N ASN A 4 -1.49 0.04 11.24
CA ASN A 4 -1.29 -0.23 12.64
C ASN A 4 -1.91 0.85 13.52
N ALA A 5 -1.88 2.08 13.09
CA ALA A 5 -2.40 3.18 13.88
C ALA A 5 -3.90 3.12 14.07
N VAL A 6 -4.59 2.39 13.24
CA VAL A 6 -6.01 2.27 13.34
C VAL A 6 -6.44 1.49 14.56
N THR A 7 -5.63 0.57 14.98
CA THR A 7 -6.08 -0.36 15.95
C THR A 7 -6.03 0.04 17.38
N PRO A 8 -5.04 0.72 17.84
CA PRO A 8 -4.96 0.96 19.26
C PRO A 8 -5.93 1.98 19.76
N LEU A 9 -6.77 2.40 18.89
CA LEU A 9 -7.60 3.39 19.34
C LEU A 9 -8.59 2.89 20.21
N LYS A 10 -8.31 2.91 21.30
CA LYS A 10 -9.04 2.39 22.25
C LYS A 10 -10.01 3.31 22.60
N THR A 11 -10.50 4.08 21.95
CA THR A 11 -11.30 4.74 22.62
C THR A 11 -12.13 5.66 22.19
N HIS A 12 -12.97 6.07 22.14
CA HIS A 12 -13.99 6.97 22.17
C HIS A 12 -14.02 7.77 20.92
N ALA A 13 -14.90 8.68 20.81
CA ALA A 13 -15.11 9.53 19.67
C ALA A 13 -13.84 10.18 19.19
N TYR A 14 -13.01 10.54 20.10
CA TYR A 14 -11.72 11.10 19.81
C TYR A 14 -10.85 10.10 19.05
N GLY A 15 -10.86 8.87 19.50
CA GLY A 15 -10.12 7.82 18.82
C GLY A 15 -10.65 7.52 17.43
N SER A 16 -11.98 7.62 17.24
CA SER A 16 -12.56 7.39 15.92
C SER A 16 -12.10 8.43 14.91
N ALA A 17 -11.97 9.67 15.33
CA ALA A 17 -11.47 10.71 14.46
C ALA A 17 -10.03 10.45 14.06
N ALA A 18 -9.20 10.00 14.98
CA ALA A 18 -7.82 9.68 14.70
C ALA A 18 -7.70 8.48 13.74
N VAL A 19 -8.58 7.49 13.87
CA VAL A 19 -8.60 6.36 12.95
C VAL A 19 -8.90 6.83 11.53
N ARG A 20 -9.90 7.68 11.38
CA ARG A 20 -10.24 8.18 10.06
C ARG A 20 -9.10 8.97 9.44
N THR A 21 -8.44 9.80 10.24
CA THR A 21 -7.31 10.59 9.76
C THR A 21 -6.16 9.68 9.31
N ALA A 22 -5.89 8.64 10.07
CA ALA A 22 -4.84 7.70 9.70
C ALA A 22 -5.17 7.00 8.38
N ARG A 23 -6.41 6.55 8.22
CA ARG A 23 -6.83 5.89 6.98
C ARG A 23 -6.76 6.84 5.79
N ASP A 24 -7.16 8.10 5.99
CA ASP A 24 -7.08 9.08 4.93
C ASP A 24 -5.64 9.30 4.49
N THR A 25 -4.70 9.36 5.43
CA THR A 25 -3.29 9.53 5.12
C THR A 25 -2.75 8.35 4.32
N GLU A 26 -3.15 7.13 4.68
CA GLU A 26 -2.74 5.95 3.92
C GLU A 26 -3.32 5.96 2.53
N TYR A 27 -4.59 6.28 2.43
CA TYR A 27 -5.25 6.37 1.14
C TYR A 27 -4.53 7.38 0.26
N ASP A 28 -4.17 8.53 0.82
CA ASP A 28 -3.49 9.58 0.07
C ASP A 28 -2.13 9.12 -0.45
N ALA A 29 -1.37 8.38 0.35
CA ALA A 29 -0.08 7.86 -0.08
C ALA A 29 -0.24 6.90 -1.25
N PHE A 30 -1.18 5.96 -1.13
CA PHE A 30 -1.46 5.02 -2.21
C PHE A 30 -1.98 5.74 -3.46
N SER A 31 -2.88 6.70 -3.26
CA SER A 31 -3.46 7.44 -4.37
C SER A 31 -2.40 8.20 -5.16
N ARG A 32 -1.50 8.87 -4.44
CA ARG A 32 -0.46 9.67 -5.06
C ARG A 32 0.51 8.82 -5.86
N ILE A 33 0.97 7.73 -5.28
CA ILE A 33 1.92 6.83 -5.94
C ILE A 33 1.26 6.11 -7.11
N THR A 34 0.02 5.68 -6.93
CA THR A 34 -0.72 5.01 -8.01
C THR A 34 -0.92 5.95 -9.19
N ARG A 35 -1.21 7.22 -8.92
CA ARG A 35 -1.35 8.21 -9.98
C ARG A 35 -0.03 8.37 -10.75
N GLN A 36 1.09 8.42 -10.04
CA GLN A 36 2.39 8.50 -10.69
C GLN A 36 2.64 7.29 -11.58
N LEU A 37 2.34 6.10 -11.08
CA LEU A 37 2.49 4.88 -11.88
C LEU A 37 1.61 4.92 -13.13
N ARG A 38 0.39 5.44 -13.01
CA ARG A 38 -0.53 5.48 -14.15
C ARG A 38 -0.16 6.54 -15.17
N GLN A 39 0.54 7.57 -14.76
CA GLN A 39 0.95 8.65 -15.65
C GLN A 39 2.30 8.41 -16.31
N THR A 40 2.99 7.35 -15.94
CA THR A 40 4.32 7.07 -16.47
C THR A 40 4.29 5.85 -17.37
N ASP A 41 5.41 5.62 -18.03
CA ASP A 41 5.58 4.50 -18.94
C ASP A 41 5.43 3.16 -18.21
N ARG A 42 4.53 2.32 -18.68
CA ARG A 42 4.26 1.01 -18.07
C ARG A 42 5.46 0.06 -18.13
N ARG A 43 6.37 0.30 -19.04
CA ARG A 43 7.55 -0.54 -19.17
C ARG A 43 8.69 -0.13 -18.27
N CYS A 44 8.48 0.91 -17.50
CA CYS A 44 9.47 1.39 -16.54
C CYS A 44 10.77 1.81 -17.22
N ALA A 45 10.66 2.44 -18.38
CA ALA A 45 11.83 2.84 -19.16
C ALA A 45 12.25 4.28 -18.92
N THR A 46 11.40 5.09 -18.31
CA THR A 46 11.71 6.50 -18.06
C THR A 46 12.15 6.71 -16.62
N THR A 47 12.86 7.79 -16.36
CA THR A 47 13.28 8.14 -15.01
C THR A 47 12.07 8.29 -14.09
N GLU A 48 11.01 8.91 -14.60
CA GLU A 48 9.79 9.11 -13.82
C GLU A 48 9.14 7.78 -13.44
N ALA A 49 9.12 6.83 -14.37
CA ALA A 49 8.55 5.51 -14.09
C ALA A 49 9.40 4.75 -13.08
N ILE A 50 10.71 4.80 -13.23
CA ILE A 50 11.63 4.15 -12.30
C ILE A 50 11.44 4.72 -10.89
N GLN A 51 11.33 6.04 -10.79
CA GLN A 51 11.13 6.69 -9.52
C GLN A 51 9.79 6.28 -8.89
N ALA A 52 8.74 6.20 -9.69
CA ALA A 52 7.43 5.79 -9.20
C ALA A 52 7.47 4.35 -8.66
N VAL A 53 8.18 3.45 -9.32
CA VAL A 53 8.30 2.07 -8.85
C VAL A 53 9.10 2.02 -7.54
N HIS A 54 10.17 2.80 -7.42
CA HIS A 54 10.91 2.87 -6.16
C HIS A 54 10.05 3.38 -5.02
N LEU A 55 9.26 4.42 -5.25
CA LEU A 55 8.35 4.93 -4.22
C LEU A 55 7.30 3.89 -3.83
N ASN A 56 6.81 3.15 -4.81
CA ASN A 56 5.86 2.07 -4.55
C ASN A 56 6.48 0.99 -3.68
N ASN A 57 7.71 0.61 -3.98
CA ASN A 57 8.42 -0.40 -3.18
C ASN A 57 8.65 0.09 -1.76
N GLU A 58 9.00 1.36 -1.59
CA GLU A 58 9.18 1.94 -0.26
C GLU A 58 7.88 1.95 0.54
N LEU A 59 6.78 2.29 -0.10
CA LEU A 59 5.48 2.30 0.55
C LEU A 59 5.12 0.89 1.06
N TRP A 60 5.25 -0.12 0.21
CA TRP A 60 4.92 -1.48 0.58
C TRP A 60 5.89 -2.05 1.61
N THR A 61 7.17 -1.66 1.56
CA THR A 61 8.14 -2.08 2.57
C THR A 61 7.80 -1.50 3.93
N ALA A 62 7.43 -0.23 3.98
CA ALA A 62 7.03 0.40 5.23
C ALA A 62 5.76 -0.25 5.78
N LEU A 63 4.81 -0.54 4.92
CA LEU A 63 3.59 -1.20 5.35
C LEU A 63 3.88 -2.60 5.89
N ALA A 64 4.74 -3.36 5.21
CA ALA A 64 5.10 -4.71 5.67
C ALA A 64 5.77 -4.66 7.05
N ALA A 65 6.64 -3.67 7.27
CA ALA A 65 7.31 -3.52 8.56
C ALA A 65 6.29 -3.27 9.68
N ASP A 66 5.29 -2.44 9.40
CA ASP A 66 4.25 -2.17 10.39
C ASP A 66 3.39 -3.40 10.66
N LEU A 67 3.05 -4.14 9.63
CA LEU A 67 2.26 -5.36 9.79
C LEU A 67 2.98 -6.40 10.61
N ALA A 68 4.30 -6.45 10.49
CA ALA A 68 5.12 -7.41 11.24
C ALA A 68 5.44 -6.93 12.66
N ALA A 69 5.15 -5.69 12.99
CA ALA A 69 5.49 -5.16 14.30
C ALA A 69 4.64 -5.79 15.39
N PRO A 70 5.22 -6.04 16.57
CA PRO A 70 4.48 -6.71 17.67
C PRO A 70 3.23 -5.97 18.10
N GLY A 71 3.19 -4.66 17.94
CA GLY A 71 2.03 -3.87 18.36
C GLY A 71 0.91 -3.81 17.34
N ASN A 72 1.06 -4.46 16.20
CA ASN A 72 0.02 -4.42 15.19
C ASN A 72 -1.13 -5.35 15.60
N ALA A 73 -2.31 -4.78 15.75
CA ALA A 73 -3.46 -5.50 16.26
C ALA A 73 -4.44 -5.99 15.21
N LEU A 74 -4.07 -5.93 13.94
CA LEU A 74 -4.93 -6.50 12.91
C LEU A 74 -5.03 -8.02 13.09
N PRO A 75 -6.15 -8.62 12.68
CA PRO A 75 -6.29 -10.08 12.76
C PRO A 75 -5.19 -10.77 11.96
N ASP A 76 -4.76 -11.92 12.44
CA ASP A 76 -3.66 -12.66 11.82
C ASP A 76 -3.91 -12.97 10.35
N GLU A 77 -5.14 -13.33 9.99
CA GLU A 77 -5.47 -13.62 8.60
C GLU A 77 -5.30 -12.39 7.71
N VAL A 78 -5.69 -11.25 8.21
CA VAL A 78 -5.57 -10.00 7.46
C VAL A 78 -4.09 -9.64 7.31
N LYS A 79 -3.34 -9.77 8.39
CA LYS A 79 -1.89 -9.50 8.33
C LYS A 79 -1.19 -10.42 7.34
N ALA A 80 -1.50 -11.70 7.38
CA ALA A 80 -0.88 -12.67 6.47
C ALA A 80 -1.19 -12.34 5.02
N GLY A 81 -2.43 -11.99 4.73
CA GLY A 81 -2.84 -11.63 3.37
C GLY A 81 -2.13 -10.37 2.89
N LEU A 82 -2.05 -9.36 3.73
CA LEU A 82 -1.39 -8.11 3.36
C LEU A 82 0.12 -8.29 3.23
N LEU A 83 0.73 -9.10 4.08
CA LEU A 83 2.17 -9.39 3.96
C LEU A 83 2.49 -10.15 2.67
N SER A 84 1.64 -11.10 2.29
CA SER A 84 1.80 -11.82 1.02
C SER A 84 1.69 -10.86 -0.15
N LEU A 85 0.75 -9.95 -0.08
CA LEU A 85 0.54 -8.98 -1.13
C LEU A 85 1.73 -8.00 -1.20
N ALA A 86 2.24 -7.58 -0.05
CA ALA A 86 3.42 -6.72 0.00
C ALA A 86 4.62 -7.41 -0.65
N GLY A 87 4.84 -8.68 -0.32
CA GLY A 87 5.92 -9.45 -0.93
C GLY A 87 5.79 -9.55 -2.43
N PHE A 88 4.59 -9.84 -2.90
CA PHE A 88 4.33 -9.92 -4.34
C PHE A 88 4.56 -8.57 -5.03
N SER A 89 4.05 -7.49 -4.44
CA SER A 89 4.20 -6.16 -5.01
C SER A 89 5.66 -5.76 -5.12
N ILE A 90 6.43 -6.01 -4.06
CA ILE A 90 7.85 -5.64 -4.05
C ILE A 90 8.64 -6.45 -5.08
N ARG A 91 8.38 -7.75 -5.17
CA ARG A 91 9.05 -8.58 -6.17
C ARG A 91 8.70 -8.14 -7.59
N ARG A 92 7.43 -7.80 -7.80
CA ARG A 92 7.00 -7.33 -9.11
C ARG A 92 7.64 -5.99 -9.45
N GLY A 93 7.78 -5.12 -8.45
CA GLY A 93 8.48 -3.85 -8.63
C GLY A 93 9.93 -4.06 -9.04
N HIS A 94 10.62 -5.02 -8.42
CA HIS A 94 11.98 -5.33 -8.81
C HIS A 94 12.05 -5.85 -10.24
N ALA A 95 11.08 -6.67 -10.65
CA ALA A 95 11.02 -7.16 -12.02
C ALA A 95 10.80 -6.01 -13.01
N CYS A 96 9.96 -5.03 -12.64
CA CYS A 96 9.78 -3.84 -13.47
C CYS A 96 11.08 -3.08 -13.65
N LEU A 97 11.83 -2.91 -12.57
CA LEU A 97 13.11 -2.19 -12.63
C LEU A 97 14.15 -2.91 -13.46
N GLN A 98 14.02 -4.23 -13.61
CA GLN A 98 14.91 -5.02 -14.43
C GLN A 98 14.43 -5.16 -15.87
N GLY A 99 13.30 -4.53 -16.21
CA GLY A 99 12.74 -4.61 -17.55
C GLY A 99 12.02 -5.92 -17.85
N GLU A 100 11.67 -6.67 -16.80
CA GLU A 100 11.05 -7.99 -16.96
C GLU A 100 9.54 -7.99 -16.75
N ALA A 101 8.97 -6.88 -16.35
CA ALA A 101 7.53 -6.77 -16.12
C ALA A 101 7.06 -5.34 -16.33
N THR A 102 5.77 -5.17 -16.57
CA THR A 102 5.16 -3.85 -16.63
C THR A 102 4.62 -3.47 -15.25
N THR A 103 4.28 -2.20 -15.08
CA THR A 103 3.77 -1.70 -13.81
C THR A 103 2.28 -1.99 -13.61
N ASP A 104 1.62 -2.63 -14.55
CA ASP A 104 0.17 -2.85 -14.48
C ASP A 104 -0.27 -3.57 -13.20
N ALA A 105 0.45 -4.59 -12.81
CA ALA A 105 0.09 -5.33 -11.59
C ALA A 105 0.23 -4.47 -10.33
N LEU A 106 1.22 -3.59 -10.30
CA LEU A 106 1.40 -2.67 -9.16
C LEU A 106 0.20 -1.74 -9.03
N ILE A 107 -0.28 -1.24 -10.15
CA ILE A 107 -1.44 -0.36 -10.18
C ILE A 107 -2.68 -1.11 -9.68
N ASP A 108 -2.90 -2.32 -10.18
CA ASP A 108 -4.07 -3.10 -9.81
C ASP A 108 -4.09 -3.43 -8.32
N ILE A 109 -2.94 -3.81 -7.77
CA ILE A 109 -2.82 -4.10 -6.36
C ILE A 109 -3.14 -2.86 -5.54
N ASN A 110 -2.57 -1.72 -5.92
CA ASN A 110 -2.80 -0.48 -5.18
C ASN A 110 -4.28 -0.05 -5.23
N LEU A 111 -4.91 -0.20 -6.38
CA LEU A 111 -6.33 0.14 -6.49
C LEU A 111 -7.19 -0.74 -5.59
N SER A 112 -6.86 -2.02 -5.47
CA SER A 112 -7.57 -2.93 -4.57
C SER A 112 -7.42 -2.51 -3.12
N ILE A 113 -6.21 -2.13 -2.72
CA ILE A 113 -5.95 -1.66 -1.37
C ILE A 113 -6.70 -0.36 -1.09
N MET A 114 -6.73 0.54 -2.06
CA MET A 114 -7.45 1.81 -1.90
C MET A 114 -8.94 1.58 -1.66
N LYS A 115 -9.53 0.61 -2.35
CA LYS A 115 -10.92 0.27 -2.10
C LYS A 115 -11.15 -0.22 -0.67
N GLY A 116 -10.24 -1.04 -0.18
CA GLY A 116 -10.30 -1.52 1.19
C GLY A 116 -10.20 -0.39 2.21
N LEU A 117 -9.30 0.57 1.95
CA LEU A 117 -9.14 1.70 2.86
C LEU A 117 -10.36 2.61 2.89
N ARG A 118 -11.11 2.68 1.79
CA ARG A 118 -12.35 3.44 1.75
C ARG A 118 -13.53 2.69 2.37
N GLY A 119 -13.30 1.44 2.77
CA GLY A 119 -14.37 0.63 3.33
C GLY A 119 -15.25 -0.06 2.30
N GLU A 120 -14.84 -0.08 1.03
CA GLU A 120 -15.59 -0.76 -0.01
C GLU A 120 -15.28 -2.25 0.05
N VAL A 121 -16.33 -3.04 -0.01
CA VAL A 121 -16.19 -4.49 0.04
C VAL A 121 -16.29 -5.02 -1.38
N PRO A 122 -15.34 -5.84 -1.81
CA PRO A 122 -15.41 -6.42 -3.15
C PRO A 122 -16.66 -7.28 -3.26
N ALA A 123 -17.31 -7.17 -4.37
CA ALA A 123 -18.54 -7.91 -4.62
C ALA A 123 -18.27 -9.40 -4.78
#